data_1f7a4596bba2e6d5bf793b7ea99a58d0
#
_entry.id   1f7a4596bba2e6d5bf793b7ea99a58d0
#
_cell.length_a   1.000
_cell.length_b   1.000
_cell.length_c   1.000
_cell.angle_alpha   90.00
_cell.angle_beta   90.00
_cell.angle_gamma   90.00
#
_symmetry.space_group_name_H-M   'P 1'
#
loop_
_entity.id
_entity.type
_entity.pdbx_description
1 polymer ?
#
loop_
_entity_poly.entity_id
_entity_poly.type
_entity_poly.pdbx_seq_one_letter_code
_entity_poly.pdbx_strand_id
1 'polypeptide(L)'
;MKVLVTGATCGLGRNAVEYLRRQGIKVIATGNNPAMGALLSKMGAEFIHADLTNLVSSQAKAMLADVDTLWHCSSFTSPWGTEQAFELANVRATRRLGEWAAAYGVENFIHISSPAIYFDYHHHRNIQEDFRPARFANEFARSKAAGEEVIQQLALSNPQTHFTILRPQGLFGQHDTVMLPRLLQMIKYYGTLLLPRGGDALVDMTYQENAVHAMWLATQSQNTPSGRVYNITNQQPRPLRLSLDHIYAQLHR
;
A
#
# COMPACT_ATOMS: atom_id res chain seq x y z
N MET A 1 -6.24 3.80 21.37
CA MET A 1 -6.34 3.49 19.93
C MET A 1 -5.72 2.14 19.67
N LYS A 2 -6.40 1.30 18.89
CA LYS A 2 -5.96 0.00 18.42
C LYS A 2 -6.05 -0.02 16.90
N VAL A 3 -4.96 -0.35 16.22
CA VAL A 3 -4.85 -0.29 14.75
C VAL A 3 -4.65 -1.69 14.18
N LEU A 4 -5.47 -2.08 13.20
CA LEU A 4 -5.23 -3.26 12.37
C LEU A 4 -4.40 -2.85 11.15
N VAL A 5 -3.28 -3.53 10.93
CA VAL A 5 -2.45 -3.39 9.72
C VAL A 5 -2.50 -4.67 8.90
N THR A 6 -3.01 -4.60 7.67
CA THR A 6 -2.94 -5.72 6.73
C THR A 6 -1.72 -5.64 5.83
N GLY A 7 -1.26 -6.77 5.28
CA GLY A 7 0.01 -6.81 4.53
C GLY A 7 1.22 -6.49 5.40
N ALA A 8 1.10 -6.73 6.71
CA ALA A 8 2.08 -6.35 7.73
C ALA A 8 3.41 -7.13 7.64
N THR A 9 3.45 -8.20 6.86
CA THR A 9 4.63 -9.08 6.79
C THR A 9 5.68 -8.63 5.76
N CYS A 10 5.45 -7.54 5.03
CA CYS A 10 6.43 -7.00 4.06
C CYS A 10 6.22 -5.50 3.79
N GLY A 11 7.26 -4.87 3.26
CA GLY A 11 7.23 -3.51 2.72
C GLY A 11 6.59 -2.48 3.64
N LEU A 12 5.64 -1.73 3.09
CA LEU A 12 4.95 -0.64 3.77
C LEU A 12 4.21 -1.09 5.04
N GLY A 13 3.53 -2.25 5.00
CA GLY A 13 2.80 -2.76 6.16
C GLY A 13 3.71 -3.05 7.35
N ARG A 14 4.92 -3.59 7.11
CA ARG A 14 5.92 -3.79 8.17
C ARG A 14 6.39 -2.47 8.76
N ASN A 15 6.76 -1.49 7.92
CA ASN A 15 7.12 -0.15 8.38
C ASN A 15 6.00 0.50 9.20
N ALA A 16 4.75 0.29 8.79
CA ALA A 16 3.57 0.77 9.50
C ALA A 16 3.46 0.18 10.92
N VAL A 17 3.64 -1.14 11.07
CA VAL A 17 3.64 -1.80 12.38
C VAL A 17 4.77 -1.26 13.25
N GLU A 18 6.00 -1.17 12.72
CA GLU A 18 7.16 -0.65 13.46
C GLU A 18 6.94 0.79 13.91
N TYR A 19 6.41 1.65 13.05
CA TYR A 19 6.06 3.04 13.38
C TYR A 19 5.05 3.10 14.53
N LEU A 20 3.92 2.40 14.41
CA LEU A 20 2.86 2.42 15.41
C LEU A 20 3.33 1.87 16.76
N ARG A 21 4.15 0.82 16.75
CA ARG A 21 4.73 0.27 17.98
C ARG A 21 5.70 1.24 18.65
N ARG A 22 6.51 1.97 17.89
CA ARG A 22 7.38 3.05 18.43
C ARG A 22 6.57 4.16 19.10
N GLN A 23 5.34 4.41 18.65
CA GLN A 23 4.40 5.38 19.25
C GLN A 23 3.59 4.79 20.43
N GLY A 24 3.85 3.55 20.84
CA GLY A 24 3.13 2.89 21.94
C GLY A 24 1.69 2.46 21.59
N ILE A 25 1.31 2.47 20.31
CA ILE A 25 -0.03 2.13 19.85
C ILE A 25 -0.22 0.61 19.83
N LYS A 26 -1.39 0.12 20.24
CA LYS A 26 -1.76 -1.29 20.13
C LYS A 26 -1.97 -1.66 18.67
N VAL A 27 -1.33 -2.72 18.20
CA VAL A 27 -1.37 -3.15 16.80
C VAL A 27 -1.79 -4.61 16.70
N ILE A 28 -2.80 -4.87 15.87
CA ILE A 28 -3.02 -6.18 15.26
C ILE A 28 -2.35 -6.14 13.88
N ALA A 29 -1.51 -7.13 13.60
CA ALA A 29 -0.81 -7.28 12.34
C ALA A 29 -1.29 -8.54 11.62
N THR A 30 -1.59 -8.47 10.33
CA THR A 30 -1.96 -9.66 9.55
C THR A 30 -1.19 -9.76 8.23
N GLY A 31 -0.92 -10.99 7.80
CA GLY A 31 -0.23 -11.29 6.55
C GLY A 31 0.04 -12.78 6.39
N ASN A 32 0.65 -13.16 5.26
CA ASN A 32 0.80 -14.54 4.83
C ASN A 32 2.13 -15.20 5.22
N ASN A 33 3.04 -14.46 5.90
CA ASN A 33 4.36 -14.97 6.27
C ASN A 33 4.44 -15.20 7.80
N PRO A 34 4.33 -16.44 8.29
CA PRO A 34 4.35 -16.74 9.72
C PRO A 34 5.68 -16.40 10.40
N ALA A 35 6.81 -16.57 9.70
CA ALA A 35 8.12 -16.26 10.27
C ALA A 35 8.26 -14.75 10.54
N MET A 36 7.79 -13.92 9.60
CA MET A 36 7.73 -12.48 9.81
C MET A 36 6.72 -12.11 10.89
N GLY A 37 5.57 -12.81 10.93
CA GLY A 37 4.57 -12.66 11.98
C GLY A 37 5.17 -12.87 13.39
N ALA A 38 5.98 -13.91 13.57
CA ALA A 38 6.69 -14.17 14.84
C ALA A 38 7.64 -13.01 15.22
N LEU A 39 8.29 -12.37 14.22
CA LEU A 39 9.12 -11.19 14.45
C LEU A 39 8.27 -10.00 14.92
N LEU A 40 7.13 -9.74 14.25
CA LEU A 40 6.21 -8.66 14.62
C LEU A 40 5.63 -8.87 16.03
N SER A 41 5.38 -10.13 16.41
CA SER A 41 4.93 -10.46 17.77
C SER A 41 6.00 -10.15 18.82
N LYS A 42 7.28 -10.41 18.52
CA LYS A 42 8.40 -10.01 19.41
C LYS A 42 8.51 -8.49 19.56
N MET A 43 8.04 -7.72 18.59
CA MET A 43 7.96 -6.26 18.64
C MET A 43 6.72 -5.74 19.38
N GLY A 44 5.89 -6.64 19.92
CA GLY A 44 4.70 -6.34 20.71
C GLY A 44 3.43 -6.12 19.88
N ALA A 45 3.39 -6.51 18.61
CA ALA A 45 2.15 -6.56 17.85
C ALA A 45 1.44 -7.91 18.07
N GLU A 46 0.13 -7.91 18.11
CA GLU A 46 -0.67 -9.14 18.02
C GLU A 46 -0.70 -9.61 16.57
N PHE A 47 -0.13 -10.78 16.26
CA PHE A 47 -0.12 -11.28 14.89
C PHE A 47 -1.19 -12.33 14.67
N ILE A 48 -2.04 -12.09 13.65
CA ILE A 48 -3.06 -13.04 13.19
C ILE A 48 -2.72 -13.44 11.75
N HIS A 49 -2.34 -14.70 11.55
CA HIS A 49 -2.10 -15.23 10.21
C HIS A 49 -3.43 -15.36 9.47
N ALA A 50 -3.59 -14.63 8.37
CA ALA A 50 -4.78 -14.69 7.54
C ALA A 50 -4.48 -14.39 6.07
N ASP A 51 -5.15 -15.13 5.19
CA ASP A 51 -5.27 -14.82 3.78
C ASP A 51 -6.57 -14.05 3.54
N LEU A 52 -6.47 -12.79 3.19
CA LEU A 52 -7.64 -11.92 2.99
C LEU A 52 -8.53 -12.38 1.83
N THR A 53 -8.01 -13.15 0.88
CA THR A 53 -8.80 -13.68 -0.24
C THR A 53 -9.77 -14.77 0.21
N ASN A 54 -9.44 -15.48 1.30
CA ASN A 54 -10.20 -16.58 1.88
C ASN A 54 -10.66 -16.29 3.33
N LEU A 55 -10.68 -15.02 3.72
CA LEU A 55 -11.02 -14.61 5.08
C LEU A 55 -12.44 -15.05 5.45
N VAL A 56 -12.57 -15.76 6.58
CA VAL A 56 -13.85 -16.19 7.14
C VAL A 56 -14.30 -15.27 8.28
N SER A 57 -15.60 -15.27 8.58
CA SER A 57 -16.21 -14.36 9.57
C SER A 57 -15.61 -14.46 10.97
N SER A 58 -15.20 -15.65 11.42
CA SER A 58 -14.54 -15.81 12.72
C SER A 58 -13.16 -15.13 12.78
N GLN A 59 -12.38 -15.22 11.70
CA GLN A 59 -11.10 -14.51 11.58
C GLN A 59 -11.30 -12.98 11.47
N ALA A 60 -12.29 -12.55 10.69
CA ALA A 60 -12.65 -11.14 10.59
C ALA A 60 -13.02 -10.57 11.97
N LYS A 61 -13.82 -11.31 12.75
CA LYS A 61 -14.15 -10.93 14.13
C LYS A 61 -12.91 -10.80 15.00
N ALA A 62 -12.01 -11.78 14.96
CA ALA A 62 -10.77 -11.73 15.75
C ALA A 62 -9.87 -10.54 15.38
N MET A 63 -9.84 -10.19 14.08
CA MET A 63 -9.01 -9.08 13.56
C MET A 63 -9.61 -7.71 13.83
N LEU A 64 -10.95 -7.58 13.85
CA LEU A 64 -11.64 -6.27 13.83
C LEU A 64 -12.29 -5.92 15.17
N ALA A 65 -12.37 -6.86 16.12
CA ALA A 65 -12.93 -6.57 17.44
C ALA A 65 -12.12 -5.50 18.17
N ASP A 66 -12.81 -4.43 18.60
CA ASP A 66 -12.22 -3.28 19.31
C ASP A 66 -11.09 -2.58 18.53
N VAL A 67 -11.14 -2.60 17.21
CA VAL A 67 -10.21 -1.87 16.32
C VAL A 67 -10.80 -0.52 15.99
N ASP A 68 -10.07 0.55 16.29
CA ASP A 68 -10.47 1.91 15.97
C ASP A 68 -10.12 2.29 14.53
N THR A 69 -9.00 1.79 14.03
CA THR A 69 -8.46 2.16 12.72
C THR A 69 -7.90 0.96 11.96
N LEU A 70 -8.17 0.89 10.66
CA LEU A 70 -7.63 -0.12 9.76
C LEU A 70 -6.72 0.51 8.70
N TRP A 71 -5.47 0.05 8.63
CA TRP A 71 -4.51 0.39 7.59
C TRP A 71 -4.38 -0.76 6.60
N HIS A 72 -5.03 -0.62 5.45
CA HIS A 72 -5.09 -1.67 4.43
C HIS A 72 -3.92 -1.55 3.44
N CYS A 73 -2.79 -2.19 3.78
CA CYS A 73 -1.58 -2.23 2.95
C CYS A 73 -1.49 -3.51 2.09
N SER A 74 -2.38 -4.48 2.30
CA SER A 74 -2.36 -5.73 1.55
C SER A 74 -2.77 -5.50 0.10
N SER A 75 -2.01 -6.09 -0.83
CA SER A 75 -2.30 -6.04 -2.26
C SER A 75 -1.57 -7.16 -2.98
N PHE A 76 -2.16 -7.75 -3.99
CA PHE A 76 -1.44 -8.57 -4.95
C PHE A 76 -0.66 -7.66 -5.90
N THR A 77 0.63 -7.48 -5.61
CA THR A 77 1.55 -6.60 -6.35
C THR A 77 2.51 -7.44 -7.18
N SER A 78 2.08 -7.83 -8.36
CA SER A 78 2.87 -8.61 -9.31
C SER A 78 2.82 -7.96 -10.69
N PRO A 79 3.91 -8.00 -11.49
CA PRO A 79 3.87 -7.63 -12.90
C PRO A 79 3.11 -8.65 -13.75
N TRP A 80 2.89 -9.87 -13.22
CA TRP A 80 2.26 -10.99 -13.89
C TRP A 80 1.18 -11.61 -13.00
N GLY A 81 0.12 -12.11 -13.61
CA GLY A 81 -0.97 -12.80 -12.91
C GLY A 81 -2.22 -12.86 -13.77
N THR A 82 -3.16 -13.71 -13.36
CA THR A 82 -4.47 -13.77 -14.00
C THR A 82 -5.34 -12.61 -13.53
N GLU A 83 -6.26 -12.15 -14.38
CA GLU A 83 -7.29 -11.17 -14.01
C GLU A 83 -8.01 -11.59 -12.73
N GLN A 84 -8.39 -12.88 -12.64
CA GLN A 84 -9.07 -13.41 -11.47
C GLN A 84 -8.27 -13.28 -10.17
N ALA A 85 -6.94 -13.49 -10.20
CA ALA A 85 -6.10 -13.33 -9.01
C ALA A 85 -6.04 -11.87 -8.55
N PHE A 86 -5.93 -10.93 -9.47
CA PHE A 86 -5.97 -9.50 -9.16
C PHE A 86 -7.33 -9.07 -8.63
N GLU A 87 -8.41 -9.52 -9.27
CA GLU A 87 -9.78 -9.24 -8.87
C GLU A 87 -10.04 -9.75 -7.43
N LEU A 88 -9.66 -11.00 -7.15
CA LEU A 88 -9.87 -11.61 -5.85
C LEU A 88 -9.13 -10.87 -4.74
N ALA A 89 -7.85 -10.54 -4.95
CA ALA A 89 -7.00 -9.96 -3.92
C ALA A 89 -7.18 -8.45 -3.75
N ASN A 90 -7.35 -7.69 -4.86
CA ASN A 90 -7.33 -6.23 -4.81
C ASN A 90 -8.74 -5.61 -4.79
N VAL A 91 -9.76 -6.36 -5.22
CA VAL A 91 -11.13 -5.85 -5.29
C VAL A 91 -12.03 -6.55 -4.28
N ARG A 92 -12.23 -7.87 -4.41
CA ARG A 92 -13.17 -8.61 -3.55
C ARG A 92 -12.72 -8.68 -2.09
N ALA A 93 -11.43 -8.95 -1.84
CA ALA A 93 -10.89 -8.96 -0.49
C ALA A 93 -10.98 -7.57 0.16
N THR A 94 -10.68 -6.50 -0.60
CA THR A 94 -10.81 -5.11 -0.15
C THR A 94 -12.27 -4.76 0.19
N ARG A 95 -13.23 -5.14 -0.68
CA ARG A 95 -14.67 -4.94 -0.43
C ARG A 95 -15.10 -5.62 0.86
N ARG A 96 -14.84 -6.91 0.98
CA ARG A 96 -15.22 -7.71 2.13
C ARG A 96 -14.63 -7.16 3.43
N LEU A 97 -13.35 -6.78 3.39
CA LEU A 97 -12.69 -6.20 4.56
C LEU A 97 -13.29 -4.86 4.96
N GLY A 98 -13.63 -4.01 3.99
CA GLY A 98 -14.27 -2.72 4.23
C GLY A 98 -15.70 -2.85 4.79
N GLU A 99 -16.49 -3.80 4.25
CA GLU A 99 -17.82 -4.12 4.77
C GLU A 99 -17.77 -4.61 6.23
N TRP A 100 -16.83 -5.50 6.54
CA TRP A 100 -16.64 -5.95 7.93
C TRP A 100 -16.11 -4.85 8.83
N ALA A 101 -15.16 -4.02 8.36
CA ALA A 101 -14.67 -2.90 9.14
C ALA A 101 -15.83 -1.97 9.56
N ALA A 102 -16.70 -1.62 8.62
CA ALA A 102 -17.88 -0.81 8.91
C ALA A 102 -18.86 -1.53 9.87
N ALA A 103 -19.11 -2.83 9.67
CA ALA A 103 -20.00 -3.63 10.53
C ALA A 103 -19.47 -3.80 11.97
N TYR A 104 -18.15 -3.80 12.16
CA TYR A 104 -17.50 -3.86 13.48
C TYR A 104 -17.20 -2.49 14.08
N GLY A 105 -17.64 -1.40 13.45
CA GLY A 105 -17.52 -0.04 14.00
C GLY A 105 -16.12 0.56 13.92
N VAL A 106 -15.30 0.13 12.95
CA VAL A 106 -14.00 0.76 12.69
C VAL A 106 -14.23 2.20 12.24
N GLU A 107 -13.64 3.16 12.96
CA GLU A 107 -13.84 4.59 12.68
C GLU A 107 -13.10 5.06 11.42
N ASN A 108 -11.87 4.56 11.20
CA ASN A 108 -11.03 4.99 10.07
C ASN A 108 -10.53 3.80 9.26
N PHE A 109 -10.70 3.85 7.94
CA PHE A 109 -10.17 2.88 6.98
C PHE A 109 -9.24 3.57 5.99
N ILE A 110 -7.94 3.34 6.11
CA ILE A 110 -6.93 3.90 5.22
C ILE A 110 -6.53 2.85 4.16
N HIS A 111 -6.91 3.08 2.91
CA HIS A 111 -6.59 2.19 1.79
C HIS A 111 -5.35 2.64 1.05
N ILE A 112 -4.36 1.76 0.94
CA ILE A 112 -3.18 2.02 0.11
C ILE A 112 -3.44 1.55 -1.31
N SER A 113 -3.55 2.52 -2.21
CA SER A 113 -3.66 2.33 -3.64
C SER A 113 -2.29 2.45 -4.34
N SER A 114 -2.28 2.77 -5.63
CA SER A 114 -1.05 2.85 -6.42
C SER A 114 -1.18 3.90 -7.53
N PRO A 115 -0.11 4.65 -7.84
CA PRO A 115 -0.05 5.54 -9.00
C PRO A 115 0.00 4.76 -10.32
N ALA A 116 0.17 3.43 -10.29
CA ALA A 116 0.09 2.59 -11.50
C ALA A 116 -1.21 2.78 -12.28
N ILE A 117 -2.29 3.22 -11.61
CA ILE A 117 -3.57 3.53 -12.25
C ILE A 117 -3.49 4.68 -13.26
N TYR A 118 -2.46 5.51 -13.19
CA TYR A 118 -2.24 6.62 -14.12
C TYR A 118 -1.46 6.23 -15.37
N PHE A 119 -0.80 5.06 -15.34
CA PHE A 119 0.14 4.67 -16.37
C PHE A 119 -0.59 4.21 -17.64
N ASP A 120 -0.30 4.92 -18.74
CA ASP A 120 -0.89 4.70 -20.08
C ASP A 120 0.17 4.74 -21.20
N TYR A 121 1.46 4.54 -20.84
CA TYR A 121 2.63 4.61 -21.74
C TYR A 121 2.97 6.03 -22.24
N HIS A 122 2.33 7.07 -21.70
CA HIS A 122 2.64 8.47 -21.98
C HIS A 122 3.30 9.15 -20.78
N HIS A 123 3.96 10.27 -21.03
CA HIS A 123 4.52 11.10 -19.99
C HIS A 123 3.47 12.08 -19.46
N HIS A 124 3.18 12.02 -18.18
CA HIS A 124 2.32 12.95 -17.49
C HIS A 124 3.09 13.69 -16.41
N ARG A 125 2.78 14.97 -16.22
CA ARG A 125 3.32 15.80 -15.13
C ARG A 125 2.18 16.41 -14.35
N ASN A 126 2.39 16.62 -13.04
CA ASN A 126 1.39 17.23 -12.15
C ASN A 126 0.03 16.53 -12.23
N ILE A 127 0.04 15.20 -12.19
CA ILE A 127 -1.17 14.39 -12.29
C ILE A 127 -2.05 14.65 -11.06
N GLN A 128 -3.29 15.07 -11.33
CA GLN A 128 -4.30 15.26 -10.29
C GLN A 128 -4.97 13.91 -9.96
N GLU A 129 -5.60 13.82 -8.79
CA GLU A 129 -6.20 12.59 -8.29
C GLU A 129 -7.41 12.11 -9.11
N ASP A 130 -8.05 12.99 -9.85
CA ASP A 130 -9.19 12.70 -10.74
C ASP A 130 -8.78 12.18 -12.11
N PHE A 131 -7.50 12.28 -12.49
CA PHE A 131 -7.03 11.77 -13.77
C PHE A 131 -7.28 10.25 -13.89
N ARG A 132 -7.81 9.85 -15.03
CA ARG A 132 -7.97 8.44 -15.41
C ARG A 132 -7.52 8.26 -16.87
N PRO A 133 -6.66 7.28 -17.14
CA PRO A 133 -6.29 6.94 -18.51
C PRO A 133 -7.46 6.32 -19.25
N ALA A 134 -7.48 6.49 -20.57
CA ALA A 134 -8.50 5.85 -21.41
C ALA A 134 -8.42 4.31 -21.37
N ARG A 135 -7.23 3.75 -21.05
CA ARG A 135 -6.97 2.32 -20.92
C ARG A 135 -5.91 2.10 -19.85
N PHE A 136 -6.13 1.15 -18.95
CA PHE A 136 -5.12 0.72 -17.99
C PHE A 136 -4.02 -0.09 -18.67
N ALA A 137 -2.77 0.13 -18.26
CA ALA A 137 -1.60 -0.52 -18.83
C ALA A 137 -1.54 -2.04 -18.54
N ASN A 138 -2.10 -2.48 -17.41
CA ASN A 138 -2.08 -3.87 -16.98
C ASN A 138 -3.19 -4.16 -15.95
N GLU A 139 -3.36 -5.45 -15.62
CA GLU A 139 -4.36 -5.93 -14.67
C GLU A 139 -4.14 -5.41 -13.23
N PHE A 140 -2.89 -5.19 -12.85
CA PHE A 140 -2.59 -4.57 -11.55
C PHE A 140 -3.20 -3.16 -11.46
N ALA A 141 -2.93 -2.31 -12.45
CA ALA A 141 -3.47 -0.95 -12.51
C ALA A 141 -5.01 -0.96 -12.52
N ARG A 142 -5.60 -1.82 -13.35
CA ARG A 142 -7.07 -1.98 -13.45
C ARG A 142 -7.67 -2.39 -12.11
N SER A 143 -7.11 -3.41 -11.46
CA SER A 143 -7.63 -3.92 -10.18
C SER A 143 -7.46 -2.92 -9.04
N LYS A 144 -6.39 -2.12 -9.05
CA LYS A 144 -6.21 -1.05 -8.05
C LYS A 144 -7.25 0.05 -8.23
N ALA A 145 -7.53 0.45 -9.48
CA ALA A 145 -8.60 1.42 -9.76
C ALA A 145 -9.98 0.89 -9.33
N ALA A 146 -10.31 -0.36 -9.65
CA ALA A 146 -11.55 -1.01 -9.21
C ALA A 146 -11.64 -1.12 -7.67
N GLY A 147 -10.51 -1.37 -6.99
CA GLY A 147 -10.44 -1.36 -5.52
C GLY A 147 -10.76 0.01 -4.93
N GLU A 148 -10.29 1.11 -5.56
CA GLU A 148 -10.64 2.46 -5.13
C GLU A 148 -12.14 2.76 -5.31
N GLU A 149 -12.74 2.34 -6.42
CA GLU A 149 -14.19 2.48 -6.66
C GLU A 149 -14.99 1.76 -5.57
N VAL A 150 -14.54 0.57 -5.15
CA VAL A 150 -15.12 -0.16 -4.03
C VAL A 150 -15.07 0.67 -2.74
N ILE A 151 -13.91 1.25 -2.42
CA ILE A 151 -13.76 2.08 -1.22
C ILE A 151 -14.65 3.32 -1.28
N GLN A 152 -14.76 3.97 -2.44
CA GLN A 152 -15.64 5.13 -2.62
C GLN A 152 -17.12 4.75 -2.45
N GLN A 153 -17.55 3.59 -2.97
CA GLN A 153 -18.91 3.07 -2.74
C GLN A 153 -19.18 2.79 -1.25
N LEU A 154 -18.21 2.18 -0.56
CA LEU A 154 -18.31 1.92 0.88
C LEU A 154 -18.39 3.21 1.70
N ALA A 155 -17.65 4.24 1.31
CA ALA A 155 -17.69 5.55 1.95
C ALA A 155 -19.08 6.20 1.87
N LEU A 156 -19.78 6.02 0.75
CA LEU A 156 -21.14 6.53 0.57
C LEU A 156 -22.18 5.73 1.38
N SER A 157 -21.99 4.42 1.49
CA SER A 157 -22.96 3.53 2.17
C SER A 157 -22.73 3.35 3.67
N ASN A 158 -21.57 3.77 4.20
CA ASN A 158 -21.18 3.58 5.59
C ASN A 158 -20.64 4.90 6.21
N PRO A 159 -21.49 5.87 6.46
CA PRO A 159 -21.05 7.21 6.93
C PRO A 159 -20.39 7.22 8.32
N GLN A 160 -20.53 6.15 9.10
CA GLN A 160 -19.89 5.99 10.41
C GLN A 160 -18.41 5.59 10.30
N THR A 161 -17.95 5.09 9.14
CA THR A 161 -16.55 4.77 8.88
C THR A 161 -15.96 5.78 7.90
N HIS A 162 -14.88 6.43 8.29
CA HIS A 162 -14.17 7.37 7.43
C HIS A 162 -13.15 6.64 6.56
N PHE A 163 -13.38 6.61 5.26
CA PHE A 163 -12.49 5.98 4.28
C PHE A 163 -11.56 7.01 3.66
N THR A 164 -10.27 6.69 3.58
CA THR A 164 -9.26 7.52 2.88
C THR A 164 -8.42 6.65 1.96
N ILE A 165 -8.13 7.13 0.76
CA ILE A 165 -7.32 6.45 -0.25
C ILE A 165 -6.01 7.19 -0.42
N LEU A 166 -4.88 6.50 -0.26
CA LEU A 166 -3.55 7.06 -0.48
C LEU A 166 -2.88 6.35 -1.66
N ARG A 167 -2.29 7.12 -2.58
CA ARG A 167 -1.54 6.64 -3.76
C ARG A 167 -0.07 7.03 -3.60
N PRO A 168 0.73 6.30 -2.80
CA PRO A 168 2.16 6.58 -2.70
C PRO A 168 2.85 6.27 -4.03
N GLN A 169 3.62 7.23 -4.54
CA GLN A 169 4.49 7.04 -5.71
C GLN A 169 5.60 6.05 -5.38
N GLY A 170 6.30 5.49 -6.36
CA GLY A 170 7.31 4.45 -6.24
C GLY A 170 7.96 4.34 -4.86
N LEU A 171 7.48 3.41 -4.03
CA LEU A 171 7.93 3.24 -2.65
C LEU A 171 9.36 2.71 -2.59
N PHE A 172 10.19 3.32 -1.76
CA PHE A 172 11.55 2.87 -1.49
C PHE A 172 11.90 3.02 -0.01
N GLY A 173 12.91 2.31 0.44
CA GLY A 173 13.40 2.42 1.81
C GLY A 173 13.46 1.10 2.55
N GLN A 174 13.38 1.15 3.86
CA GLN A 174 13.52 -0.01 4.73
C GLN A 174 12.44 -1.06 4.43
N HIS A 175 12.84 -2.34 4.43
CA HIS A 175 11.94 -3.47 4.14
C HIS A 175 11.35 -3.47 2.72
N ASP A 176 11.92 -2.73 1.76
CA ASP A 176 11.49 -2.81 0.37
C ASP A 176 11.69 -4.24 -0.17
N THR A 177 10.62 -4.84 -0.62
CA THR A 177 10.59 -6.20 -1.20
C THR A 177 10.28 -6.19 -2.69
N VAL A 178 10.07 -5.02 -3.29
CA VAL A 178 9.60 -4.89 -4.66
C VAL A 178 10.63 -4.25 -5.57
N MET A 179 11.05 -3.03 -5.28
CA MET A 179 11.88 -2.23 -6.18
C MET A 179 13.36 -2.61 -6.07
N LEU A 180 13.93 -2.45 -4.89
CA LEU A 180 15.36 -2.68 -4.66
C LEU A 180 15.79 -4.12 -4.96
N PRO A 181 15.07 -5.18 -4.52
CA PRO A 181 15.43 -6.55 -4.88
C PRO A 181 15.44 -6.81 -6.40
N ARG A 182 14.50 -6.21 -7.15
CA ARG A 182 14.45 -6.35 -8.62
C ARG A 182 15.64 -5.68 -9.28
N LEU A 183 16.02 -4.48 -8.83
CA LEU A 183 17.19 -3.77 -9.33
C LEU A 183 18.48 -4.56 -9.05
N LEU A 184 18.66 -5.07 -7.84
CA LEU A 184 19.80 -5.91 -7.47
C LEU A 184 19.85 -7.22 -8.28
N GLN A 185 18.71 -7.84 -8.54
CA GLN A 185 18.60 -9.02 -9.37
C GLN A 185 19.01 -8.72 -10.83
N MET A 186 18.59 -7.59 -11.37
CA MET A 186 18.99 -7.11 -12.72
C MET A 186 20.50 -6.92 -12.82
N ILE A 187 21.10 -6.24 -11.85
CA ILE A 187 22.56 -6.07 -11.77
C ILE A 187 23.27 -7.43 -11.70
N LYS A 188 22.76 -8.34 -10.86
CA LYS A 188 23.34 -9.68 -10.72
C LYS A 188 23.30 -10.49 -12.03
N TYR A 189 22.21 -10.38 -12.81
CA TYR A 189 22.03 -11.16 -14.03
C TYR A 189 22.76 -10.56 -15.24
N TYR A 190 22.74 -9.24 -15.39
CA TYR A 190 23.21 -8.54 -16.59
C TYR A 190 24.50 -7.75 -16.36
N GLY A 191 25.02 -7.71 -15.13
CA GLY A 191 26.18 -6.90 -14.78
C GLY A 191 25.91 -5.38 -14.78
N THR A 192 24.70 -4.95 -15.15
CA THR A 192 24.33 -3.56 -15.29
C THR A 192 22.82 -3.36 -15.13
N LEU A 193 22.39 -2.11 -14.93
CA LEU A 193 20.98 -1.74 -14.99
C LEU A 193 20.59 -1.39 -16.43
N LEU A 194 19.66 -2.15 -16.99
CA LEU A 194 19.07 -1.83 -18.28
C LEU A 194 17.96 -0.81 -18.10
N LEU A 195 18.28 0.46 -18.39
CA LEU A 195 17.34 1.56 -18.24
C LEU A 195 16.79 1.99 -19.60
N PRO A 196 15.49 1.89 -19.86
CA PRO A 196 14.88 2.43 -21.05
C PRO A 196 15.24 3.92 -21.21
N ARG A 197 15.66 4.33 -22.42
CA ARG A 197 16.08 5.71 -22.73
C ARG A 197 17.12 6.27 -21.75
N GLY A 198 18.06 5.44 -21.28
CA GLY A 198 19.10 5.88 -20.35
C GLY A 198 18.60 6.29 -18.96
N GLY A 199 17.35 5.99 -18.62
CA GLY A 199 16.77 6.33 -17.31
C GLY A 199 16.39 7.81 -17.16
N ASP A 200 16.14 8.52 -18.24
CA ASP A 200 15.75 9.93 -18.22
C ASP A 200 14.29 10.17 -17.82
N ALA A 201 13.50 9.09 -17.65
CA ALA A 201 12.13 9.20 -17.16
C ALA A 201 12.11 9.91 -15.79
N LEU A 202 11.30 10.97 -15.69
CA LEU A 202 11.13 11.71 -14.45
C LEU A 202 10.25 10.88 -13.51
N VAL A 203 10.75 10.63 -12.30
CA VAL A 203 10.04 9.89 -11.25
C VAL A 203 10.05 10.72 -9.96
N ASP A 204 8.95 10.66 -9.22
CA ASP A 204 8.85 11.19 -7.87
C ASP A 204 8.59 10.03 -6.92
N MET A 205 9.62 9.62 -6.20
CA MET A 205 9.55 8.44 -5.33
C MET A 205 9.11 8.85 -3.92
N THR A 206 8.51 7.91 -3.21
CA THR A 206 8.07 8.12 -1.83
C THR A 206 8.89 7.24 -0.88
N TYR A 207 9.56 7.85 0.09
CA TYR A 207 10.21 7.09 1.17
C TYR A 207 9.13 6.42 2.04
N GLN A 208 9.32 5.15 2.39
CA GLN A 208 8.28 4.36 3.06
C GLN A 208 7.80 4.98 4.38
N GLU A 209 8.69 5.57 5.18
CA GLU A 209 8.28 6.25 6.41
C GLU A 209 7.42 7.49 6.15
N ASN A 210 7.63 8.20 5.04
CA ASN A 210 6.76 9.33 4.65
C ASN A 210 5.36 8.84 4.26
N ALA A 211 5.26 7.69 3.59
CA ALA A 211 3.97 7.08 3.30
C ALA A 211 3.26 6.64 4.60
N VAL A 212 3.99 6.05 5.55
CA VAL A 212 3.46 5.71 6.89
C VAL A 212 3.01 6.96 7.64
N HIS A 213 3.79 8.04 7.57
CA HIS A 213 3.40 9.31 8.18
C HIS A 213 2.11 9.88 7.56
N ALA A 214 1.96 9.77 6.23
CA ALA A 214 0.70 10.15 5.56
C ALA A 214 -0.49 9.30 6.03
N MET A 215 -0.30 7.99 6.25
CA MET A 215 -1.32 7.12 6.84
C MET A 215 -1.71 7.59 8.26
N TRP A 216 -0.72 7.98 9.05
CA TRP A 216 -0.94 8.53 10.39
C TRP A 216 -1.74 9.82 10.36
N LEU A 217 -1.38 10.76 9.49
CA LEU A 217 -2.12 12.02 9.31
C LEU A 217 -3.55 11.78 8.83
N ALA A 218 -3.75 10.84 7.89
CA ALA A 218 -5.07 10.47 7.40
C ALA A 218 -5.95 9.87 8.52
N THR A 219 -5.36 9.11 9.45
CA THR A 219 -6.08 8.59 10.63
C THR A 219 -6.59 9.70 11.55
N GLN A 220 -5.91 10.83 11.61
CA GLN A 220 -6.28 11.96 12.48
C GLN A 220 -7.18 12.99 11.79
N SER A 221 -7.37 12.89 10.49
CA SER A 221 -8.02 13.90 9.66
C SER A 221 -9.51 13.62 9.48
N GLN A 222 -10.30 13.84 10.55
CA GLN A 222 -11.75 13.62 10.54
C GLN A 222 -12.54 14.71 9.78
N ASN A 223 -11.91 15.82 9.41
CA ASN A 223 -12.57 16.96 8.76
C ASN A 223 -12.54 16.89 7.21
N THR A 224 -12.05 15.80 6.63
CA THR A 224 -12.02 15.61 5.18
C THR A 224 -13.17 14.74 4.71
N PRO A 225 -13.69 14.92 3.49
CA PRO A 225 -14.72 14.03 2.94
C PRO A 225 -14.26 12.57 2.90
N SER A 226 -15.12 11.65 3.35
CA SER A 226 -14.89 10.21 3.25
C SER A 226 -14.81 9.78 1.78
N GLY A 227 -13.95 8.81 1.47
CA GLY A 227 -13.68 8.35 0.10
C GLY A 227 -12.69 9.20 -0.69
N ARG A 228 -12.10 10.23 -0.08
CA ARG A 228 -11.13 11.12 -0.75
C ARG A 228 -9.81 10.41 -1.04
N VAL A 229 -9.22 10.78 -2.18
CA VAL A 229 -7.95 10.25 -2.68
C VAL A 229 -6.85 11.29 -2.53
N TYR A 230 -5.63 10.83 -2.22
CA TYR A 230 -4.44 11.69 -2.13
C TYR A 230 -3.24 11.03 -2.80
N ASN A 231 -2.56 11.76 -3.67
CA ASN A 231 -1.23 11.40 -4.16
C ASN A 231 -0.19 11.69 -3.08
N ILE A 232 0.67 10.71 -2.80
CA ILE A 232 1.73 10.84 -1.79
C ILE A 232 3.08 10.73 -2.48
N THR A 233 3.90 11.77 -2.34
CA THR A 233 5.24 11.86 -2.93
C THR A 233 6.21 12.53 -1.97
N ASN A 234 7.51 12.47 -2.27
CA ASN A 234 8.51 13.28 -1.56
C ASN A 234 8.64 14.69 -2.13
N GLN A 235 7.90 15.04 -3.19
CA GLN A 235 8.00 16.31 -3.92
C GLN A 235 9.42 16.60 -4.43
N GLN A 236 10.12 15.56 -4.88
CA GLN A 236 11.48 15.63 -5.43
C GLN A 236 11.58 14.89 -6.76
N PRO A 237 10.84 15.34 -7.79
CA PRO A 237 10.89 14.69 -9.10
C PRO A 237 12.29 14.82 -9.70
N ARG A 238 12.87 13.68 -10.09
CA ARG A 238 14.20 13.61 -10.72
C ARG A 238 14.27 12.48 -11.75
N PRO A 239 15.21 12.54 -12.71
CA PRO A 239 15.46 11.41 -13.60
C PRO A 239 15.77 10.13 -12.83
N LEU A 240 15.17 9.02 -13.25
CA LEU A 240 15.32 7.71 -12.58
C LEU A 240 16.78 7.32 -12.41
N ARG A 241 17.63 7.57 -13.44
CA ARG A 241 19.07 7.28 -13.39
C ARG A 241 19.76 7.93 -12.18
N LEU A 242 19.45 9.19 -11.87
CA LEU A 242 20.07 9.89 -10.73
C LEU A 242 19.68 9.27 -9.38
N SER A 243 18.45 8.77 -9.24
CA SER A 243 18.02 8.05 -8.05
C SER A 243 18.75 6.70 -7.90
N LEU A 244 18.93 6.00 -9.03
CA LEU A 244 19.63 4.72 -9.05
C LEU A 244 21.13 4.86 -8.85
N ASP A 245 21.77 5.87 -9.44
CA ASP A 245 23.19 6.20 -9.21
C ASP A 245 23.46 6.49 -7.74
N HIS A 246 22.55 7.21 -7.08
CA HIS A 246 22.67 7.48 -5.65
C HIS A 246 22.57 6.21 -4.81
N ILE A 247 21.59 5.34 -5.09
CA ILE A 247 21.45 4.04 -4.42
C ILE A 247 22.70 3.18 -4.65
N TYR A 248 23.18 3.11 -5.89
CA TYR A 248 24.38 2.33 -6.24
C TYR A 248 25.61 2.82 -5.48
N ALA A 249 25.82 4.13 -5.41
CA ALA A 249 26.93 4.73 -4.68
C ALA A 249 26.88 4.44 -3.16
N GLN A 250 25.72 4.23 -2.58
CA GLN A 250 25.57 3.85 -1.16
C GLN A 250 25.84 2.36 -0.91
N LEU A 251 25.55 1.51 -1.89
CA LEU A 251 25.79 0.06 -1.76
C LEU A 251 27.26 -0.35 -1.92
N HIS A 252 28.09 0.53 -2.51
CA HIS A 252 29.52 0.30 -2.74
C HIS A 252 30.43 1.08 -1.78
N ARG A 253 29.87 1.66 -0.73
CA ARG A 253 30.59 2.22 0.42
C ARG A 253 30.69 1.18 1.54
#